data_6e5d5e2664d9863f1cef49f9fe7c6f29
#
_entry.id   6e5d5e2664d9863f1cef49f9fe7c6f29
#
_cell.length_a   1.000
_cell.length_b   1.000
_cell.length_c   1.000
_cell.angle_alpha   90.00
_cell.angle_beta   90.00
_cell.angle_gamma   90.00
#
_symmetry.space_group_name_H-M   'P 1'
#
loop_
_entity.id
_entity.type
_entity.pdbx_description
1 polymer ?
#
loop_
_entity_poly.entity_id
_entity_poly.type
_entity_poly.pdbx_seq_one_letter_code
_entity_poly.pdbx_strand_id
1 'polypeptide(L)'
;MSKDTYDKNPFLFQDNIEIETKDKRRTVARGEKFKTPNGDRYEQVIHSVQEVDKEKFVKLFISKIRVLFDLSLTGNKLFYIFLFSISDSIGKDQVYMNFETAKDIAQQCDFNLSNPVFYRGIKELINKKIIAPSKSKYIYYINPAVVFNGDRAKFIEEIKIKQNNKEK
;
A
#
# COMPACT_ATOMS: atom_id res chain seq x y z
N MET A 1 21.06 -4.67 20.01
CA MET A 1 20.34 -5.44 18.99
C MET A 1 20.54 -4.70 17.65
N SER A 2 21.24 -5.30 16.72
CA SER A 2 21.36 -4.81 15.34
C SER A 2 19.97 -4.65 14.78
N LYS A 3 19.61 -3.46 14.28
CA LYS A 3 18.37 -3.27 13.53
C LYS A 3 18.63 -3.84 12.15
N ASP A 4 18.04 -4.98 11.84
CA ASP A 4 18.07 -5.50 10.49
C ASP A 4 17.42 -4.48 9.57
N THR A 5 18.18 -3.97 8.62
CA THR A 5 17.69 -3.05 7.60
C THR A 5 17.68 -3.77 6.24
N TYR A 6 16.74 -3.43 5.38
CA TYR A 6 16.47 -4.15 4.16
C TYR A 6 16.69 -3.30 2.91
N ASP A 7 17.23 -3.90 1.85
CA ASP A 7 17.36 -3.28 0.52
C ASP A 7 16.07 -3.34 -0.27
N LYS A 8 15.25 -4.36 0.01
CA LYS A 8 13.97 -4.62 -0.62
C LYS A 8 12.94 -4.92 0.46
N ASN A 9 11.67 -4.78 0.13
CA ASN A 9 10.59 -5.06 1.07
C ASN A 9 10.60 -6.53 1.50
N PRO A 10 10.93 -6.83 2.79
CA PRO A 10 11.07 -8.20 3.26
C PRO A 10 9.74 -8.97 3.27
N PHE A 11 8.62 -8.28 3.31
CA PHE A 11 7.30 -8.90 3.35
C PHE A 11 6.86 -9.50 2.02
N LEU A 12 7.50 -9.10 0.90
CA LEU A 12 7.20 -9.62 -0.43
C LEU A 12 7.88 -10.97 -0.72
N PHE A 13 8.89 -11.32 0.08
CA PHE A 13 9.75 -12.50 -0.13
C PHE A 13 9.56 -13.58 0.93
N GLN A 14 8.72 -13.36 1.92
CA GLN A 14 8.34 -14.38 2.88
C GLN A 14 7.25 -15.25 2.25
N ASP A 15 7.51 -16.56 2.23
CA ASP A 15 6.77 -17.62 1.51
C ASP A 15 5.28 -17.77 1.87
N ASN A 16 4.47 -16.80 1.97
CA ASN A 16 3.03 -16.94 2.19
C ASN A 16 2.23 -15.65 2.05
N ILE A 17 2.50 -14.85 1.03
CA ILE A 17 1.45 -13.91 0.59
C ILE A 17 0.56 -14.65 -0.40
N GLU A 18 -0.31 -15.51 0.09
CA GLU A 18 -1.42 -16.05 -0.68
C GLU A 18 -2.42 -14.91 -0.91
N ILE A 19 -2.50 -14.44 -2.15
CA ILE A 19 -3.52 -13.51 -2.57
C ILE A 19 -4.58 -14.31 -3.28
N GLU A 20 -5.74 -14.44 -2.67
CA GLU A 20 -6.94 -14.91 -3.36
C GLU A 20 -7.34 -13.88 -4.41
N THR A 21 -7.03 -14.13 -5.67
CA THR A 21 -7.51 -13.34 -6.79
C THR A 21 -8.88 -13.86 -7.20
N LYS A 22 -9.93 -13.04 -7.06
CA LYS A 22 -11.22 -13.28 -7.71
C LYS A 22 -11.18 -12.63 -9.09
N ASP A 23 -11.39 -13.40 -10.13
CA ASP A 23 -11.61 -12.91 -11.47
C ASP A 23 -12.86 -12.01 -11.51
N LYS A 24 -12.68 -10.69 -11.44
CA LYS A 24 -13.72 -9.74 -11.80
C LYS A 24 -13.78 -9.66 -13.31
N ARG A 25 -14.60 -10.48 -13.94
CA ARG A 25 -14.99 -10.28 -15.35
C ARG A 25 -15.71 -8.93 -15.44
N ARG A 26 -15.03 -7.92 -15.93
CA ARG A 26 -15.69 -6.70 -16.43
C ARG A 26 -16.34 -7.08 -17.75
N THR A 27 -17.66 -7.09 -17.79
CA THR A 27 -18.40 -7.14 -19.05
C THR A 27 -18.13 -5.82 -19.75
N VAL A 28 -17.22 -5.85 -20.73
CA VAL A 28 -17.05 -4.73 -21.66
C VAL A 28 -18.25 -4.78 -22.57
N ALA A 29 -19.12 -3.78 -22.52
CA ALA A 29 -20.19 -3.64 -23.50
C ALA A 29 -19.54 -3.58 -24.90
N ARG A 30 -19.81 -4.56 -25.73
CA ARG A 30 -19.41 -4.55 -27.14
C ARG A 30 -20.29 -3.53 -27.84
N GLY A 31 -19.73 -2.38 -28.21
CA GLY A 31 -20.37 -1.43 -29.09
C GLY A 31 -20.63 -2.08 -30.45
N GLU A 32 -21.77 -1.77 -31.06
CA GLU A 32 -22.10 -2.22 -32.42
C GLU A 32 -21.09 -1.66 -33.41
N LYS A 33 -20.65 -2.54 -34.31
CA LYS A 33 -19.72 -2.14 -35.37
C LYS A 33 -20.53 -1.52 -36.51
N PHE A 34 -20.38 -0.22 -36.72
CA PHE A 34 -20.95 0.47 -37.88
C PHE A 34 -19.98 0.38 -39.06
N LYS A 35 -20.53 0.02 -40.24
CA LYS A 35 -19.84 0.15 -41.53
C LYS A 35 -20.29 1.43 -42.20
N THR A 36 -19.34 2.28 -42.55
CA THR A 36 -19.65 3.41 -43.45
C THR A 36 -19.86 2.93 -44.89
N PRO A 37 -20.56 3.70 -45.73
CA PRO A 37 -20.73 3.37 -47.14
C PRO A 37 -19.40 3.15 -47.90
N ASN A 38 -18.29 3.71 -47.40
CA ASN A 38 -16.95 3.59 -47.99
C ASN A 38 -16.12 2.42 -47.42
N GLY A 39 -16.70 1.54 -46.59
CA GLY A 39 -16.02 0.32 -46.12
C GLY A 39 -15.10 0.48 -44.90
N ASP A 40 -14.94 1.69 -44.39
CA ASP A 40 -14.12 1.94 -43.19
C ASP A 40 -14.83 1.44 -41.92
N ARG A 41 -14.09 0.78 -41.04
CA ARG A 41 -14.58 0.30 -39.75
C ARG A 41 -14.18 1.30 -38.65
N TYR A 42 -15.15 1.94 -38.03
CA TYR A 42 -14.95 2.72 -36.85
C TYR A 42 -15.40 1.93 -35.60
N GLU A 43 -14.52 1.78 -34.64
CA GLU A 43 -14.88 1.34 -33.29
C GLU A 43 -15.21 2.59 -32.45
N GLN A 44 -16.45 2.74 -32.06
CA GLN A 44 -16.83 3.76 -31.10
C GLN A 44 -16.45 3.25 -29.70
N VAL A 45 -15.34 3.75 -29.17
CA VAL A 45 -14.93 3.49 -27.79
C VAL A 45 -15.74 4.42 -26.89
N ILE A 46 -16.74 3.87 -26.20
CA ILE A 46 -17.49 4.62 -25.19
C ILE A 46 -16.60 4.64 -23.94
N HIS A 47 -16.00 5.79 -23.66
CA HIS A 47 -15.35 6.04 -22.40
C HIS A 47 -16.44 6.29 -21.34
N SER A 48 -16.70 5.33 -20.46
CA SER A 48 -17.45 5.61 -19.25
C SER A 48 -16.54 6.40 -18.31
N VAL A 49 -16.86 7.68 -18.09
CA VAL A 49 -16.23 8.44 -17.00
C VAL A 49 -16.82 7.90 -15.73
N GLN A 50 -16.03 7.14 -14.98
CA GLN A 50 -16.39 6.69 -13.65
C GLN A 50 -16.04 7.84 -12.68
N GLU A 51 -17.04 8.45 -12.05
CA GLU A 51 -16.77 9.35 -10.93
C GLU A 51 -16.05 8.56 -9.85
N VAL A 52 -14.83 8.98 -9.53
CA VAL A 52 -14.02 8.38 -8.49
C VAL A 52 -14.18 9.26 -7.25
N ASP A 53 -14.42 8.62 -6.11
CA ASP A 53 -14.42 9.29 -4.81
C ASP A 53 -13.13 10.10 -4.64
N LYS A 54 -13.26 11.36 -4.27
CA LYS A 54 -12.12 12.27 -4.04
C LYS A 54 -11.48 12.04 -2.68
N GLU A 55 -12.12 11.30 -1.79
CA GLU A 55 -11.58 11.01 -0.48
C GLU A 55 -10.42 10.01 -0.57
N LYS A 56 -9.39 10.28 0.22
CA LYS A 56 -8.26 9.37 0.35
C LYS A 56 -8.66 8.16 1.18
N PHE A 57 -8.38 6.96 0.70
CA PHE A 57 -8.64 5.72 1.42
C PHE A 57 -7.43 4.81 1.39
N VAL A 58 -7.35 3.94 2.40
CA VAL A 58 -6.34 2.90 2.51
C VAL A 58 -7.01 1.58 2.82
N LYS A 59 -6.57 0.49 2.19
CA LYS A 59 -7.15 -0.85 2.38
C LYS A 59 -6.45 -1.55 3.55
N LEU A 60 -7.21 -1.95 4.56
CA LEU A 60 -6.79 -2.89 5.61
C LEU A 60 -7.29 -4.28 5.29
N PHE A 61 -6.45 -5.29 5.46
CA PHE A 61 -6.80 -6.67 5.12
C PHE A 61 -7.20 -7.46 6.36
N ILE A 62 -8.45 -7.94 6.39
CA ILE A 62 -9.07 -8.60 7.54
C ILE A 62 -8.28 -9.83 8.00
N SER A 63 -7.68 -10.58 7.06
CA SER A 63 -6.87 -11.76 7.38
C SER A 63 -5.69 -11.48 8.33
N LYS A 64 -5.23 -10.24 8.39
CA LYS A 64 -4.12 -9.80 9.26
C LYS A 64 -4.53 -8.72 10.26
N ILE A 65 -5.82 -8.34 10.32
CA ILE A 65 -6.29 -7.25 11.19
C ILE A 65 -6.03 -7.53 12.69
N ARG A 66 -5.95 -8.81 13.07
CA ARG A 66 -5.67 -9.21 14.45
C ARG A 66 -4.40 -8.58 15.01
N VAL A 67 -3.37 -8.37 14.17
CA VAL A 67 -2.11 -7.76 14.59
C VAL A 67 -2.31 -6.32 15.10
N LEU A 68 -3.36 -5.63 14.65
CA LEU A 68 -3.68 -4.27 15.06
C LEU A 68 -4.32 -4.21 16.45
N PHE A 69 -5.09 -5.24 16.83
CA PHE A 69 -5.66 -5.35 18.19
C PHE A 69 -4.60 -5.56 19.27
N ASP A 70 -3.44 -6.12 18.89
CA ASP A 70 -2.33 -6.36 19.80
C ASP A 70 -1.39 -5.16 19.94
N LEU A 71 -1.71 -4.02 19.32
CA LEU A 71 -0.94 -2.79 19.46
C LEU A 71 -1.27 -2.06 20.77
N SER A 72 -0.23 -1.55 21.42
CA SER A 72 -0.39 -0.60 22.50
C SER A 72 -1.03 0.70 22.02
N LEU A 73 -1.48 1.55 22.92
CA LEU A 73 -1.97 2.89 22.59
C LEU A 73 -0.94 3.69 21.77
N THR A 74 0.35 3.55 22.11
CA THR A 74 1.45 4.17 21.36
C THR A 74 1.59 3.62 19.96
N GLY A 75 1.55 2.28 19.81
CA GLY A 75 1.60 1.60 18.52
C GLY A 75 0.44 1.99 17.62
N ASN A 76 -0.78 2.03 18.17
CA ASN A 76 -1.97 2.47 17.44
C ASN A 76 -1.85 3.91 16.94
N LYS A 77 -1.41 4.85 17.78
CA LYS A 77 -1.20 6.25 17.36
C LYS A 77 -0.22 6.33 16.18
N LEU A 78 0.91 5.63 16.27
CA LEU A 78 1.89 5.59 15.19
C LEU A 78 1.34 4.89 13.93
N PHE A 79 0.55 3.85 14.09
CA PHE A 79 -0.09 3.19 12.97
C PHE A 79 -1.02 4.15 12.21
N TYR A 80 -1.84 4.95 12.91
CA TYR A 80 -2.69 5.96 12.26
C TYR A 80 -1.87 7.03 11.53
N ILE A 81 -0.76 7.49 12.09
CA ILE A 81 0.16 8.42 11.40
C ILE A 81 0.68 7.79 10.10
N PHE A 82 1.07 6.50 10.15
CA PHE A 82 1.49 5.78 8.95
C PHE A 82 0.38 5.65 7.92
N LEU A 83 -0.88 5.45 8.31
CA LEU A 83 -2.01 5.42 7.39
C LEU A 83 -2.15 6.73 6.61
N PHE A 84 -1.98 7.88 7.25
CA PHE A 84 -1.96 9.18 6.56
C PHE A 84 -0.86 9.22 5.49
N SER A 85 0.36 8.84 5.82
CA SER A 85 1.46 8.82 4.86
C SER A 85 1.27 7.80 3.74
N ILE A 86 0.66 6.64 4.03
CA ILE A 86 0.33 5.61 3.05
C ILE A 86 -0.76 6.11 2.09
N SER A 87 -1.70 6.93 2.57
CA SER A 87 -2.79 7.46 1.74
C SER A 87 -2.27 8.30 0.57
N ASP A 88 -1.11 8.92 0.72
CA ASP A 88 -0.43 9.69 -0.32
C ASP A 88 0.49 8.85 -1.24
N SER A 89 0.68 7.57 -0.91
CA SER A 89 1.64 6.67 -1.56
C SER A 89 0.94 5.57 -2.35
N ILE A 90 0.13 5.95 -3.37
CA ILE A 90 -0.64 4.99 -4.17
C ILE A 90 0.29 4.03 -4.92
N GLY A 91 0.07 2.72 -4.76
CA GLY A 91 0.82 1.68 -5.46
C GLY A 91 2.28 1.53 -5.03
N LYS A 92 2.68 2.14 -3.92
CA LYS A 92 4.03 2.04 -3.37
C LYS A 92 4.03 1.21 -2.09
N ASP A 93 5.13 0.51 -1.86
CA ASP A 93 5.37 -0.29 -0.65
C ASP A 93 6.34 0.39 0.32
N GLN A 94 6.68 1.65 0.07
CA GLN A 94 7.60 2.45 0.88
C GLN A 94 6.95 3.74 1.32
N VAL A 95 7.29 4.16 2.52
CA VAL A 95 6.87 5.44 3.09
C VAL A 95 8.05 6.12 3.78
N TYR A 96 8.17 7.43 3.59
CA TYR A 96 9.09 8.25 4.36
C TYR A 96 8.43 8.70 5.65
N MET A 97 9.11 8.51 6.79
CA MET A 97 8.61 8.91 8.10
C MET A 97 9.76 9.24 9.04
N ASN A 98 9.93 10.50 9.37
CA ASN A 98 10.77 10.96 10.47
C ASN A 98 9.91 11.52 11.60
N PHE A 99 10.55 11.95 12.69
CA PHE A 99 9.82 12.49 13.83
C PHE A 99 9.08 13.79 13.51
N GLU A 100 9.68 14.69 12.74
CA GLU A 100 9.04 15.97 12.38
C GLU A 100 7.80 15.74 11.51
N THR A 101 7.92 14.93 10.45
CA THR A 101 6.76 14.56 9.62
C THR A 101 5.65 13.89 10.44
N ALA A 102 6.02 13.00 11.37
CA ALA A 102 5.04 12.33 12.22
C ALA A 102 4.38 13.32 13.20
N LYS A 103 5.12 14.31 13.69
CA LYS A 103 4.62 15.34 14.58
C LYS A 103 3.63 16.28 13.87
N ASP A 104 3.94 16.67 12.62
CA ASP A 104 3.07 17.49 11.81
C ASP A 104 1.72 16.79 11.54
N ILE A 105 1.75 15.48 11.21
CA ILE A 105 0.53 14.68 11.04
C ILE A 105 -0.23 14.56 12.36
N ALA A 106 0.47 14.32 13.47
CA ALA A 106 -0.14 14.23 14.79
C ALA A 106 -0.87 15.52 15.17
N GLN A 107 -0.29 16.67 14.88
CA GLN A 107 -0.92 17.99 15.12
C GLN A 107 -2.19 18.17 14.28
N GLN A 108 -2.20 17.70 13.02
CA GLN A 108 -3.42 17.72 12.18
C GLN A 108 -4.54 16.85 12.76
N CYS A 109 -4.19 15.86 13.58
CA CYS A 109 -5.12 14.94 14.25
C CYS A 109 -5.37 15.33 15.73
N ASP A 110 -5.06 16.55 16.13
CA ASP A 110 -5.27 17.10 17.48
C ASP A 110 -4.64 16.27 18.61
N PHE A 111 -3.48 15.64 18.35
CA PHE A 111 -2.74 15.00 19.43
C PHE A 111 -1.26 15.37 19.47
N ASN A 112 -0.69 15.33 20.68
CA ASN A 112 0.71 15.65 20.90
C ASN A 112 1.58 14.39 20.79
N LEU A 113 2.61 14.45 19.94
CA LEU A 113 3.57 13.37 19.74
C LEU A 113 4.94 13.78 20.27
N SER A 114 5.44 13.09 21.30
CA SER A 114 6.81 13.30 21.78
C SER A 114 7.79 12.35 21.09
N ASN A 115 9.06 12.75 21.03
CA ASN A 115 10.12 11.98 20.42
C ASN A 115 10.25 10.54 21.00
N PRO A 116 10.24 10.33 22.34
CA PRO A 116 10.28 8.96 22.90
C PRO A 116 9.06 8.11 22.50
N VAL A 117 7.88 8.73 22.40
CA VAL A 117 6.65 8.03 21.97
C VAL A 117 6.76 7.61 20.51
N PHE A 118 7.28 8.48 19.65
CA PHE A 118 7.53 8.17 18.25
C PHE A 118 8.42 6.93 18.09
N TYR A 119 9.62 6.94 18.67
CA TYR A 119 10.55 5.80 18.50
C TYR A 119 10.05 4.51 19.14
N ARG A 120 9.30 4.59 20.25
CA ARG A 120 8.66 3.43 20.86
C ARG A 120 7.62 2.81 19.94
N GLY A 121 6.76 3.64 19.33
CA GLY A 121 5.76 3.19 18.40
C GLY A 121 6.38 2.61 17.12
N ILE A 122 7.41 3.24 16.53
CA ILE A 122 8.18 2.69 15.40
C ILE A 122 8.70 1.29 15.74
N LYS A 123 9.34 1.12 16.90
CA LYS A 123 9.86 -0.17 17.35
C LYS A 123 8.76 -1.22 17.47
N GLU A 124 7.60 -0.85 17.97
CA GLU A 124 6.46 -1.74 18.09
C GLU A 124 5.91 -2.17 16.73
N LEU A 125 5.72 -1.22 15.79
CA LEU A 125 5.26 -1.53 14.44
C LEU A 125 6.23 -2.47 13.69
N ILE A 126 7.54 -2.31 13.90
CA ILE A 126 8.57 -3.22 13.36
C ILE A 126 8.44 -4.60 13.99
N ASN A 127 8.36 -4.69 15.32
CA ASN A 127 8.23 -5.97 16.03
C ASN A 127 6.97 -6.75 15.62
N LYS A 128 5.88 -6.04 15.35
CA LYS A 128 4.61 -6.62 14.87
C LYS A 128 4.59 -6.88 13.35
N LYS A 129 5.72 -6.65 12.66
CA LYS A 129 5.86 -6.86 11.20
C LYS A 129 4.84 -6.09 10.36
N ILE A 130 4.42 -4.92 10.84
CA ILE A 130 3.57 -3.99 10.09
C ILE A 130 4.40 -3.15 9.13
N ILE A 131 5.59 -2.75 9.58
CA ILE A 131 6.60 -2.05 8.77
C ILE A 131 7.97 -2.70 8.96
N ALA A 132 8.89 -2.42 8.02
CA ALA A 132 10.29 -2.82 8.12
C ALA A 132 11.21 -1.65 7.72
N PRO A 133 12.33 -1.40 8.41
CA PRO A 133 13.23 -0.32 8.06
C PRO A 133 14.00 -0.62 6.77
N SER A 134 14.08 0.36 5.87
CA SER A 134 14.97 0.32 4.72
C SER A 134 16.41 0.65 5.13
N LYS A 135 17.39 0.35 4.28
CA LYS A 135 18.76 0.87 4.40
C LYS A 135 18.82 2.39 4.30
N SER A 136 17.89 3.00 3.57
CA SER A 136 17.76 4.45 3.50
C SER A 136 17.11 4.99 4.78
N LYS A 137 17.74 6.01 5.37
CA LYS A 137 17.29 6.62 6.61
C LYS A 137 15.85 7.15 6.48
N TYR A 138 15.02 6.89 7.47
CA TYR A 138 13.62 7.31 7.55
C TYR A 138 12.68 6.74 6.49
N ILE A 139 13.13 5.78 5.68
CA ILE A 139 12.28 5.04 4.77
C ILE A 139 11.91 3.70 5.40
N TYR A 140 10.62 3.38 5.36
CA TYR A 140 10.08 2.12 5.86
C TYR A 140 9.30 1.40 4.76
N TYR A 141 9.50 0.09 4.67
CA TYR A 141 8.65 -0.78 3.88
C TYR A 141 7.37 -1.07 4.61
N ILE A 142 6.27 -1.08 3.90
CA ILE A 142 4.94 -1.41 4.39
C ILE A 142 4.70 -2.90 4.15
N ASN A 143 4.05 -3.57 5.10
CA ASN A 143 3.58 -4.93 4.88
C ASN A 143 2.28 -4.93 4.07
N PRO A 144 2.30 -5.33 2.77
CA PRO A 144 1.10 -5.31 1.93
C PRO A 144 0.04 -6.34 2.36
N ALA A 145 0.38 -7.30 3.22
CA ALA A 145 -0.59 -8.23 3.79
C ALA A 145 -1.45 -7.58 4.89
N VAL A 146 -0.98 -6.49 5.50
CA VAL A 146 -1.69 -5.75 6.57
C VAL A 146 -2.42 -4.55 5.99
N VAL A 147 -1.70 -3.72 5.23
CA VAL A 147 -2.20 -2.44 4.71
C VAL A 147 -1.60 -2.14 3.34
N PHE A 148 -2.41 -1.62 2.42
CA PHE A 148 -1.94 -1.18 1.11
C PHE A 148 -2.86 -0.12 0.50
N ASN A 149 -2.29 0.86 -0.18
CA ASN A 149 -3.03 1.83 -0.96
C ASN A 149 -2.88 1.53 -2.45
N GLY A 150 -3.98 1.19 -3.11
CA GLY A 150 -4.01 0.85 -4.53
C GLY A 150 -4.40 -0.60 -4.83
N ASP A 151 -3.98 -1.10 -6.00
CA ASP A 151 -4.20 -2.49 -6.42
C ASP A 151 -3.03 -3.38 -5.98
N ARG A 152 -3.22 -4.08 -4.85
CA ARG A 152 -2.21 -4.97 -4.28
C ARG A 152 -1.89 -6.15 -5.20
N ALA A 153 -2.88 -6.71 -5.87
CA ALA A 153 -2.69 -7.88 -6.72
C ALA A 153 -1.77 -7.52 -7.90
N LYS A 154 -2.06 -6.41 -8.57
CA LYS A 154 -1.24 -5.88 -9.66
C LYS A 154 0.19 -5.55 -9.19
N PHE A 155 0.34 -4.92 -8.04
CA PHE A 155 1.64 -4.59 -7.46
C PHE A 155 2.52 -5.83 -7.24
N ILE A 156 1.95 -6.90 -6.66
CA ILE A 156 2.70 -8.14 -6.41
C ILE A 156 3.02 -8.88 -7.70
N GLU A 157 2.11 -8.89 -8.67
CA GLU A 157 2.35 -9.46 -9.99
C GLU A 157 3.53 -8.78 -10.70
N GLU A 158 3.57 -7.44 -10.71
CA GLU A 158 4.68 -6.68 -11.29
C GLU A 158 6.04 -7.00 -10.64
N ILE A 159 6.05 -7.24 -9.33
CA ILE A 159 7.29 -7.61 -8.63
C ILE A 159 7.74 -9.02 -9.02
N LYS A 160 6.81 -9.99 -9.09
CA LYS A 160 7.12 -11.35 -9.53
C LYS A 160 7.69 -11.38 -10.96
N ILE A 161 7.12 -10.61 -11.88
CA ILE A 161 7.62 -10.48 -13.25
C ILE A 161 9.03 -9.90 -13.28
N LYS A 162 9.30 -8.85 -12.49
CA LYS A 162 10.64 -8.24 -12.41
C LYS A 162 11.70 -9.16 -11.83
N GLN A 163 11.32 -10.11 -10.97
CA GLN A 163 12.24 -11.11 -10.44
C GLN A 163 12.59 -12.18 -11.48
N ASN A 164 11.59 -12.75 -12.12
CA ASN A 164 11.79 -13.78 -13.14
C ASN A 164 12.65 -13.28 -14.32
N ASN A 165 12.60 -11.97 -14.62
CA ASN A 165 13.43 -11.36 -15.66
C ASN A 165 14.87 -11.03 -15.22
N LYS A 166 15.20 -11.15 -13.92
CA LYS A 166 16.57 -10.96 -13.41
C LYS A 166 17.33 -12.27 -13.22
N GLU A 167 16.62 -13.39 -13.24
CA GLU A 167 17.18 -14.73 -13.14
C GLU A 167 17.46 -15.38 -14.51
N LYS A 168 17.18 -14.67 -15.59
CA LYS A 168 17.57 -14.99 -16.97
C LYS A 168 18.70 -14.07 -17.41
#